data_96232261cd3dab9c487f2f3aedd2c424
#
_entry.id   96232261cd3dab9c487f2f3aedd2c424
#
_cell.length_a   1.000
_cell.length_b   1.000
_cell.length_c   1.000
_cell.angle_alpha   90.00
_cell.angle_beta   90.00
_cell.angle_gamma   90.00
#
_symmetry.space_group_name_H-M   'P 1'
#
loop_
_entity.id
_entity.type
_entity.pdbx_description
1 polymer ?
#
loop_
_entity_poly.entity_id
_entity_poly.type
_entity_poly.pdbx_seq_one_letter_code
_entity_poly.pdbx_strand_id
1 'polypeptide(L)'
;MFKKITFILLAILFSQGILKSQTSQLKDTTVFTLGFSTYLSQVDKYASGVDIYTDSKGFTYISGNTRDKNFPATEGAYQTELKGDGLADVFVVKYSPEGEIVFATLLGGTKREHHSGITVDDAGYIYVAGGTESPDFPTTKGAYDTSFNGARSWGGDVFVTKLNPTGTEIVFSTFIGGEVQETVGSGGVKVDSKGNIIVVGVTSSHDFPLTKGVIDNNDNLQGFLSKLSPDGEKLLFSTFFGSSPREGIPGLTIDDKNNIYIVGATYTAGLPVTDDAFRKEIMIPESGYLIDHFIAKINANDHEISYLSYFATDAYSMSSIKWAKPNRLMVCGSTMAEDFPVTANAISKKGKGNLDCFVSVFNSETMNLEYASLFGGSDEDRVFSANFINKNTIVIGGLTNSADLPITENALYSEFPVCEKAFNSSFLGLKKSFISVIDIKNSKLLYSSYFGTSHLFRFYPDKYGNIGFVAEAGQKSEAGITGFPVTKNATEPPSYAMVGRLLLNAIPEPTKEELYKDVTVAEAVLESYLAKYELSPGMLLTVIKKDSKLILQIPNQGDVLLLPKSQTVFFIKGSVYEFSFNVDDAGKVESMTMHPDGGDDVICKRVEQE
;
A
#
# COMPACT_ATOMS: atom_id res chain seq x y z
N MET A 1 21.23 -30.07 -26.38
CA MET A 1 20.18 -30.63 -25.53
C MET A 1 20.76 -31.40 -24.35
N PHE A 2 21.58 -32.41 -24.52
CA PHE A 2 22.21 -33.20 -23.46
C PHE A 2 22.97 -32.39 -22.38
N LYS A 3 23.73 -31.34 -22.74
CA LYS A 3 24.46 -30.49 -21.79
C LYS A 3 23.54 -29.63 -20.88
N LYS A 4 22.33 -29.21 -21.36
CA LYS A 4 21.37 -28.46 -20.56
C LYS A 4 20.67 -29.35 -19.52
N ILE A 5 20.35 -30.60 -19.89
CA ILE A 5 19.70 -31.58 -19.01
C ILE A 5 20.63 -32.00 -17.87
N THR A 6 21.92 -32.21 -18.15
CA THR A 6 22.93 -32.50 -17.12
C THR A 6 23.11 -31.32 -16.13
N PHE A 7 22.98 -30.07 -16.63
CA PHE A 7 23.05 -28.89 -15.77
C PHE A 7 21.82 -28.76 -14.85
N ILE A 8 20.62 -29.09 -15.36
CA ILE A 8 19.38 -29.09 -14.56
C ILE A 8 19.46 -30.14 -13.44
N LEU A 9 19.98 -31.32 -13.73
CA LEU A 9 20.19 -32.37 -12.73
C LEU A 9 21.29 -32.03 -11.70
N LEU A 10 22.35 -31.33 -12.13
CA LEU A 10 23.37 -30.82 -11.21
C LEU A 10 22.81 -29.70 -10.30
N ALA A 11 21.89 -28.87 -10.79
CA ALA A 11 21.26 -27.81 -9.99
C ALA A 11 20.41 -28.37 -8.84
N ILE A 12 19.73 -29.51 -9.05
CA ILE A 12 18.98 -30.19 -7.98
C ILE A 12 19.95 -30.71 -6.88
N LEU A 13 21.12 -31.19 -7.25
CA LEU A 13 22.15 -31.65 -6.30
C LEU A 13 22.83 -30.51 -5.55
N PHE A 14 23.06 -29.36 -6.23
CA PHE A 14 23.66 -28.19 -5.58
C PHE A 14 22.69 -27.51 -4.61
N SER A 15 21.37 -27.49 -4.89
CA SER A 15 20.39 -26.90 -3.98
C SER A 15 20.29 -27.69 -2.66
N GLN A 16 20.42 -29.01 -2.70
CA GLN A 16 20.43 -29.84 -1.48
C GLN A 16 21.76 -29.73 -0.69
N GLY A 17 22.88 -29.48 -1.35
CA GLY A 17 24.20 -29.32 -0.69
C GLY A 17 24.36 -27.95 0.00
N ILE A 18 23.82 -26.90 -0.62
CA ILE A 18 23.86 -25.53 -0.08
C ILE A 18 22.88 -25.37 1.10
N LEU A 19 21.70 -26.02 1.05
CA LEU A 19 20.74 -25.98 2.17
C LEU A 19 21.26 -26.66 3.45
N LYS A 20 22.13 -27.68 3.35
CA LYS A 20 22.73 -28.31 4.56
C LYS A 20 23.74 -27.43 5.31
N SER A 21 24.30 -26.41 4.66
CA SER A 21 25.26 -25.49 5.30
C SER A 21 24.61 -24.20 5.83
N GLN A 22 23.37 -23.89 5.43
CA GLN A 22 22.65 -22.67 5.86
C GLN A 22 21.51 -22.91 6.86
N THR A 23 21.17 -24.16 7.18
CA THR A 23 20.11 -24.47 8.17
C THR A 23 20.54 -24.46 9.63
N SER A 24 21.80 -24.15 9.92
CA SER A 24 22.24 -23.87 11.28
C SER A 24 22.35 -22.36 11.49
N GLN A 25 21.37 -21.79 12.25
CA GLN A 25 21.36 -20.41 12.75
C GLN A 25 20.69 -19.34 11.85
N LEU A 26 19.46 -19.52 11.45
CA LEU A 26 18.55 -18.38 11.29
C LEU A 26 17.75 -18.24 12.59
N LYS A 27 18.29 -17.48 13.53
CA LYS A 27 17.49 -16.90 14.62
C LYS A 27 16.40 -16.00 14.00
N ASP A 28 15.23 -15.99 14.64
CA ASP A 28 14.02 -15.15 14.38
C ASP A 28 14.34 -13.63 14.35
N THR A 29 15.14 -13.16 13.43
CA THR A 29 15.48 -11.74 13.33
C THR A 29 15.04 -11.19 11.99
N THR A 30 13.79 -10.70 11.96
CA THR A 30 13.34 -9.80 10.90
C THR A 30 14.16 -8.52 11.02
N VAL A 31 15.11 -8.29 10.16
CA VAL A 31 15.96 -7.10 10.19
C VAL A 31 15.67 -6.26 8.98
N PHE A 32 15.19 -5.03 9.20
CA PHE A 32 15.24 -4.03 8.15
C PHE A 32 16.66 -3.47 8.05
N THR A 33 17.18 -3.42 6.83
CA THR A 33 18.36 -2.61 6.51
C THR A 33 17.95 -1.43 5.66
N LEU A 34 18.64 -0.31 5.86
CA LEU A 34 18.48 0.86 5.01
C LEU A 34 19.10 0.57 3.64
N GLY A 35 18.26 0.44 2.60
CA GLY A 35 18.72 0.26 1.23
C GLY A 35 19.32 1.54 0.68
N PHE A 36 18.54 2.61 0.71
CA PHE A 36 19.02 3.97 0.46
C PHE A 36 18.20 4.99 1.24
N SER A 37 18.76 6.17 1.44
CA SER A 37 18.05 7.35 1.93
C SER A 37 18.74 8.57 1.40
N THR A 38 17.99 9.47 0.78
CA THR A 38 18.51 10.69 0.17
C THR A 38 17.53 11.85 0.41
N TYR A 39 18.04 13.06 0.24
CA TYR A 39 17.18 14.24 0.29
C TYR A 39 16.51 14.48 -1.06
N LEU A 40 15.24 14.89 -1.04
CA LEU A 40 14.43 15.07 -2.25
C LEU A 40 14.86 16.32 -3.03
N SER A 41 15.24 17.40 -2.34
CA SER A 41 15.82 18.64 -2.88
C SER A 41 16.20 19.58 -1.73
N GLN A 42 16.78 20.76 -2.05
CA GLN A 42 16.88 21.90 -1.13
C GLN A 42 15.50 22.57 -0.93
N VAL A 43 14.50 21.79 -0.51
CA VAL A 43 13.14 22.29 -0.41
C VAL A 43 13.03 23.27 0.74
N ASP A 44 12.59 24.47 0.42
CA ASP A 44 12.22 25.49 1.40
C ASP A 44 11.07 24.97 2.29
N LYS A 45 10.95 25.48 3.48
CA LYS A 45 10.17 25.14 4.67
C LYS A 45 8.72 24.57 4.51
N TYR A 46 8.25 24.25 3.31
CA TYR A 46 6.87 23.91 3.01
C TYR A 46 6.71 22.78 1.98
N ALA A 47 7.43 21.68 2.10
CA ALA A 47 7.01 20.46 1.43
C ALA A 47 5.83 19.85 2.22
N SER A 48 4.61 20.30 1.91
CA SER A 48 3.39 19.74 2.46
C SER A 48 2.74 18.80 1.43
N GLY A 49 2.09 17.76 1.87
CA GLY A 49 1.28 16.91 1.01
C GLY A 49 2.04 15.87 0.21
N VAL A 50 3.07 15.26 0.79
CA VAL A 50 3.84 14.21 0.09
C VAL A 50 3.12 12.87 0.17
N ASP A 51 2.89 12.22 -0.99
CA ASP A 51 2.39 10.86 -1.09
C ASP A 51 3.37 9.98 -1.86
N ILE A 52 3.28 8.67 -1.66
CA ILE A 52 4.22 7.69 -2.18
C ILE A 52 3.50 6.45 -2.71
N TYR A 53 4.01 5.92 -3.80
CA TYR A 53 3.63 4.64 -4.36
C TYR A 53 4.88 3.84 -4.74
N THR A 54 4.90 2.53 -4.47
CA THR A 54 5.98 1.63 -4.93
C THR A 54 5.36 0.56 -5.83
N ASP A 55 5.89 0.42 -7.04
CA ASP A 55 5.39 -0.57 -8.00
C ASP A 55 5.93 -1.99 -7.72
N SER A 56 5.41 -2.96 -8.45
CA SER A 56 5.82 -4.36 -8.30
C SER A 56 7.28 -4.65 -8.71
N LYS A 57 7.95 -3.70 -9.38
CA LYS A 57 9.37 -3.77 -9.76
C LYS A 57 10.27 -3.07 -8.75
N GLY A 58 9.68 -2.41 -7.74
CA GLY A 58 10.40 -1.69 -6.69
C GLY A 58 10.74 -0.24 -7.03
N PHE A 59 10.26 0.30 -8.16
CA PHE A 59 10.36 1.74 -8.41
C PHE A 59 9.46 2.50 -7.45
N THR A 60 9.99 3.56 -6.89
CA THR A 60 9.26 4.41 -5.94
C THR A 60 8.89 5.73 -6.61
N TYR A 61 7.61 6.06 -6.57
CA TYR A 61 7.04 7.29 -7.11
C TYR A 61 6.62 8.18 -5.95
N ILE A 62 7.03 9.43 -5.99
CA ILE A 62 6.72 10.40 -4.95
C ILE A 62 6.16 11.64 -5.60
N SER A 63 5.15 12.21 -4.97
CA SER A 63 4.59 13.48 -5.36
C SER A 63 4.31 14.35 -4.14
N GLY A 64 4.37 15.64 -4.33
CA GLY A 64 4.17 16.65 -3.30
C GLY A 64 4.26 18.04 -3.91
N ASN A 65 4.41 19.04 -3.07
CA ASN A 65 4.53 20.44 -3.49
C ASN A 65 5.93 20.96 -3.26
N THR A 66 6.41 21.81 -4.18
CA THR A 66 7.68 22.50 -4.02
C THR A 66 7.59 23.96 -4.43
N ARG A 67 8.37 24.83 -3.74
CA ARG A 67 8.65 26.21 -4.13
C ARG A 67 10.12 26.41 -4.52
N ASP A 68 10.86 25.30 -4.58
CA ASP A 68 12.28 25.34 -4.87
C ASP A 68 12.53 25.64 -6.36
N LYS A 69 13.06 26.84 -6.64
CA LYS A 69 13.45 27.24 -8.01
C LYS A 69 14.57 26.36 -8.58
N ASN A 70 15.29 25.62 -7.73
CA ASN A 70 16.35 24.68 -8.11
C ASN A 70 15.88 23.23 -8.04
N PHE A 71 14.55 22.96 -8.10
CA PHE A 71 14.05 21.60 -8.12
C PHE A 71 14.76 20.80 -9.23
N PRO A 72 15.28 19.58 -8.93
CA PRO A 72 16.10 18.81 -9.85
C PRO A 72 15.27 18.11 -10.95
N ALA A 73 14.50 18.89 -11.71
CA ALA A 73 13.76 18.37 -12.85
C ALA A 73 14.73 17.80 -13.89
N THR A 74 14.39 16.63 -14.43
CA THR A 74 15.23 15.95 -15.41
C THR A 74 15.06 16.55 -16.80
N GLU A 75 16.10 16.47 -17.63
CA GLU A 75 16.03 16.89 -19.04
C GLU A 75 14.92 16.12 -19.78
N GLY A 76 14.09 16.85 -20.53
CA GLY A 76 12.93 16.29 -21.23
C GLY A 76 11.71 16.01 -20.38
N ALA A 77 11.71 16.34 -19.09
CA ALA A 77 10.51 16.29 -18.25
C ALA A 77 9.39 17.20 -18.78
N TYR A 78 8.15 16.89 -18.44
CA TYR A 78 6.99 17.68 -18.89
C TYR A 78 7.13 19.17 -18.52
N GLN A 79 7.51 19.46 -17.29
CA GLN A 79 7.77 20.83 -16.81
C GLN A 79 9.05 20.84 -15.96
N THR A 80 9.98 21.73 -16.30
CA THR A 80 11.30 21.81 -15.65
C THR A 80 11.46 23.03 -14.73
N GLU A 81 10.55 24.00 -14.81
CA GLU A 81 10.59 25.23 -14.05
C GLU A 81 9.26 25.51 -13.37
N LEU A 82 9.28 26.11 -12.18
CA LEU A 82 8.08 26.62 -11.50
C LEU A 82 7.41 27.70 -12.34
N LYS A 83 6.08 27.63 -12.46
CA LYS A 83 5.31 28.66 -13.17
C LYS A 83 4.85 29.79 -12.27
N GLY A 84 4.56 29.51 -11.00
CA GLY A 84 4.18 30.52 -10.02
C GLY A 84 5.39 31.26 -9.45
N ASP A 85 5.37 32.60 -9.35
CA ASP A 85 6.46 33.36 -8.73
C ASP A 85 6.42 33.21 -7.20
N GLY A 86 7.25 32.27 -6.70
CA GLY A 86 7.33 31.93 -5.27
C GLY A 86 6.13 31.16 -4.71
N LEU A 87 5.25 30.68 -5.56
CA LEU A 87 4.14 29.78 -5.22
C LEU A 87 4.54 28.33 -5.52
N ALA A 88 3.83 27.37 -4.91
CA ALA A 88 4.19 25.97 -5.02
C ALA A 88 3.54 25.31 -6.25
N ASP A 89 4.35 24.58 -7.02
CA ASP A 89 3.87 23.62 -8.01
C ASP A 89 3.92 22.20 -7.41
N VAL A 90 3.14 21.29 -7.97
CA VAL A 90 3.26 19.85 -7.68
C VAL A 90 4.54 19.34 -8.34
N PHE A 91 5.23 18.44 -7.66
CA PHE A 91 6.30 17.65 -8.26
C PHE A 91 5.94 16.17 -8.32
N VAL A 92 6.52 15.48 -9.29
CA VAL A 92 6.50 14.01 -9.40
C VAL A 92 7.91 13.52 -9.65
N VAL A 93 8.39 12.60 -8.80
CA VAL A 93 9.72 11.99 -8.94
C VAL A 93 9.59 10.48 -8.93
N LYS A 94 10.28 9.81 -9.83
CA LYS A 94 10.43 8.36 -9.87
C LYS A 94 11.86 7.98 -9.53
N TYR A 95 12.02 7.13 -8.52
CA TYR A 95 13.30 6.54 -8.12
C TYR A 95 13.40 5.08 -8.55
N SER A 96 14.60 4.66 -8.93
CA SER A 96 14.92 3.24 -9.11
C SER A 96 14.97 2.52 -7.75
N PRO A 97 14.96 1.18 -7.74
CA PRO A 97 15.16 0.40 -6.52
C PRO A 97 16.48 0.72 -5.79
N GLU A 98 17.49 1.21 -6.50
CA GLU A 98 18.80 1.59 -6.00
C GLU A 98 18.87 3.03 -5.47
N GLY A 99 17.80 3.83 -5.69
CA GLY A 99 17.70 5.22 -5.23
C GLY A 99 18.16 6.28 -6.25
N GLU A 100 18.34 5.90 -7.52
CA GLU A 100 18.64 6.82 -8.60
C GLU A 100 17.36 7.51 -9.09
N ILE A 101 17.42 8.82 -9.39
CA ILE A 101 16.31 9.53 -10.03
C ILE A 101 16.19 9.05 -11.47
N VAL A 102 15.04 8.41 -11.80
CA VAL A 102 14.70 8.00 -13.17
C VAL A 102 14.14 9.18 -13.95
N PHE A 103 13.23 9.92 -13.35
CA PHE A 103 12.79 11.24 -13.81
C PHE A 103 12.27 12.07 -12.64
N ALA A 104 12.27 13.38 -12.83
CA ALA A 104 11.65 14.36 -11.95
C ALA A 104 11.01 15.46 -12.80
N THR A 105 9.74 15.76 -12.56
CA THR A 105 8.97 16.77 -13.28
C THR A 105 8.15 17.62 -12.32
N LEU A 106 7.84 18.83 -12.77
CA LEU A 106 6.87 19.72 -12.13
C LEU A 106 5.52 19.63 -12.86
N LEU A 107 4.47 20.08 -12.19
CA LEU A 107 3.12 20.17 -12.72
C LEU A 107 2.40 21.34 -12.01
N GLY A 108 2.11 22.41 -12.73
CA GLY A 108 1.47 23.56 -12.13
C GLY A 108 1.16 24.68 -13.12
N GLY A 109 0.51 25.71 -12.59
CA GLY A 109 0.17 26.96 -13.26
C GLY A 109 0.74 28.18 -12.55
N THR A 110 0.18 29.35 -12.77
CA THR A 110 0.70 30.63 -12.24
C THR A 110 0.31 30.89 -10.78
N LYS A 111 -0.51 30.04 -10.15
CA LYS A 111 -0.92 30.15 -8.76
C LYS A 111 -0.40 28.96 -7.95
N ARG A 112 -1.02 28.66 -6.81
CA ARG A 112 -0.62 27.58 -5.94
C ARG A 112 -1.33 26.28 -6.30
N GLU A 113 -0.59 25.22 -6.32
CA GLU A 113 -1.10 23.86 -6.34
C GLU A 113 -0.97 23.21 -4.95
N HIS A 114 -1.96 22.38 -4.62
CA HIS A 114 -2.04 21.58 -3.41
C HIS A 114 -2.07 20.11 -3.82
N HIS A 115 -0.99 19.38 -3.52
CA HIS A 115 -0.92 17.94 -3.81
C HIS A 115 -1.70 17.14 -2.76
N SER A 116 -2.28 16.01 -3.17
CA SER A 116 -2.99 15.13 -2.24
C SER A 116 -2.82 13.63 -2.49
N GLY A 117 -2.54 13.18 -3.70
CA GLY A 117 -2.41 11.75 -3.94
C GLY A 117 -1.72 11.38 -5.24
N ILE A 118 -1.05 10.21 -5.22
CA ILE A 118 -0.45 9.56 -6.38
C ILE A 118 -0.83 8.09 -6.42
N THR A 119 -1.03 7.57 -7.63
CA THR A 119 -1.12 6.13 -7.89
C THR A 119 -0.54 5.83 -9.28
N VAL A 120 -0.16 4.57 -9.50
CA VAL A 120 0.44 4.13 -10.77
C VAL A 120 -0.25 2.85 -11.19
N ASP A 121 -0.58 2.73 -12.48
CA ASP A 121 -1.15 1.50 -13.03
C ASP A 121 -0.07 0.48 -13.44
N ASP A 122 -0.48 -0.74 -13.79
CA ASP A 122 0.44 -1.81 -14.18
C ASP A 122 1.25 -1.51 -15.46
N ALA A 123 0.77 -0.58 -16.30
CA ALA A 123 1.48 -0.11 -17.49
C ALA A 123 2.49 1.01 -17.16
N GLY A 124 2.48 1.51 -15.93
CA GLY A 124 3.39 2.55 -15.43
C GLY A 124 2.90 3.97 -15.66
N TYR A 125 1.66 4.18 -16.12
CA TYR A 125 1.06 5.53 -16.15
C TYR A 125 0.83 6.03 -14.74
N ILE A 126 1.10 7.32 -14.54
CA ILE A 126 1.09 7.95 -13.23
C ILE A 126 -0.13 8.87 -13.14
N TYR A 127 -0.91 8.71 -12.09
CA TYR A 127 -2.10 9.50 -11.83
C TYR A 127 -1.87 10.35 -10.58
N VAL A 128 -2.03 11.64 -10.73
CA VAL A 128 -1.85 12.64 -9.66
C VAL A 128 -3.15 13.42 -9.52
N ALA A 129 -3.61 13.58 -8.28
CA ALA A 129 -4.75 14.42 -7.97
C ALA A 129 -4.41 15.40 -6.84
N GLY A 130 -4.98 16.58 -6.91
CA GLY A 130 -4.78 17.64 -5.93
C GLY A 130 -5.71 18.81 -6.18
N GLY A 131 -5.56 19.89 -5.42
CA GLY A 131 -6.26 21.15 -5.67
C GLY A 131 -5.37 22.14 -6.41
N THR A 132 -5.96 23.02 -7.21
CA THR A 132 -5.24 24.11 -7.89
C THR A 132 -5.98 25.42 -7.73
N GLU A 133 -5.23 26.50 -7.49
CA GLU A 133 -5.73 27.88 -7.55
C GLU A 133 -5.44 28.53 -8.92
N SER A 134 -4.86 27.77 -9.85
CA SER A 134 -4.37 28.26 -11.15
C SER A 134 -5.41 28.13 -12.25
N PRO A 135 -5.99 29.22 -12.77
CA PRO A 135 -6.85 29.15 -13.94
C PRO A 135 -6.16 28.62 -15.20
N ASP A 136 -4.83 28.70 -15.25
CA ASP A 136 -3.98 28.26 -16.33
C ASP A 136 -3.27 26.93 -16.02
N PHE A 137 -3.77 26.16 -15.04
CA PHE A 137 -3.31 24.78 -14.81
C PHE A 137 -3.47 23.96 -16.10
N PRO A 138 -2.48 23.16 -16.48
CA PRO A 138 -2.51 22.44 -17.74
C PRO A 138 -3.64 21.43 -17.81
N THR A 139 -4.63 21.69 -18.67
CA THR A 139 -5.69 20.74 -19.05
C THR A 139 -5.51 20.28 -20.49
N THR A 140 -6.12 19.16 -20.87
CA THR A 140 -6.02 18.61 -22.22
C THR A 140 -7.33 18.80 -22.99
N LYS A 141 -7.21 18.98 -24.30
CA LYS A 141 -8.37 19.09 -25.19
C LYS A 141 -9.20 17.80 -25.17
N GLY A 142 -10.49 17.92 -24.91
CA GLY A 142 -11.42 16.80 -24.83
C GLY A 142 -11.56 16.19 -23.44
N ALA A 143 -10.79 16.66 -22.46
CA ALA A 143 -10.98 16.28 -21.06
C ALA A 143 -12.38 16.67 -20.54
N TYR A 144 -12.82 16.03 -19.49
CA TYR A 144 -14.16 16.22 -18.90
C TYR A 144 -14.48 17.69 -18.62
N ASP A 145 -13.57 18.40 -17.95
CA ASP A 145 -13.68 19.83 -17.71
C ASP A 145 -12.32 20.51 -17.87
N THR A 146 -12.27 21.57 -18.66
CA THR A 146 -11.08 22.39 -18.90
C THR A 146 -11.25 23.81 -18.37
N SER A 147 -12.38 24.10 -17.71
CA SER A 147 -12.74 25.40 -17.16
C SER A 147 -12.45 25.43 -15.67
N PHE A 148 -11.62 26.36 -15.25
CA PHE A 148 -11.41 26.61 -13.82
C PHE A 148 -12.60 27.41 -13.27
N ASN A 149 -13.29 26.85 -12.27
CA ASN A 149 -14.48 27.45 -11.65
C ASN A 149 -14.23 27.86 -10.19
N GLY A 150 -13.21 27.31 -9.55
CA GLY A 150 -12.96 27.43 -8.12
C GLY A 150 -12.64 28.84 -7.62
N ALA A 151 -12.86 29.05 -6.33
CA ALA A 151 -12.48 30.28 -5.66
C ALA A 151 -10.95 30.43 -5.61
N ARG A 152 -10.46 31.64 -5.78
CA ARG A 152 -9.03 31.98 -5.82
C ARG A 152 -8.32 31.93 -4.45
N SER A 153 -8.88 31.24 -3.46
CA SER A 153 -8.31 31.12 -2.11
C SER A 153 -8.57 29.72 -1.54
N TRP A 154 -7.50 29.06 -1.07
CA TRP A 154 -7.51 27.79 -0.35
C TRP A 154 -8.18 26.61 -1.07
N GLY A 155 -7.57 26.16 -2.18
CA GLY A 155 -7.91 24.89 -2.78
C GLY A 155 -8.35 24.97 -4.25
N GLY A 156 -9.22 25.91 -4.64
CA GLY A 156 -9.72 26.00 -6.01
C GLY A 156 -10.40 24.73 -6.48
N ASP A 157 -10.19 24.33 -7.74
CA ASP A 157 -10.70 23.09 -8.29
C ASP A 157 -9.76 21.90 -8.02
N VAL A 158 -10.31 20.70 -7.93
CA VAL A 158 -9.51 19.47 -8.03
C VAL A 158 -8.99 19.34 -9.46
N PHE A 159 -7.70 19.05 -9.60
CA PHE A 159 -7.15 18.54 -10.85
C PHE A 159 -6.94 17.04 -10.76
N VAL A 160 -7.11 16.35 -11.91
CA VAL A 160 -6.74 14.95 -12.09
C VAL A 160 -5.90 14.85 -13.35
N THR A 161 -4.64 14.50 -13.20
CA THR A 161 -3.66 14.42 -14.28
C THR A 161 -3.09 13.02 -14.42
N LYS A 162 -3.09 12.49 -15.64
CA LYS A 162 -2.40 11.26 -16.02
C LYS A 162 -1.15 11.62 -16.82
N LEU A 163 0.02 11.22 -16.29
CA LEU A 163 1.31 11.33 -16.98
C LEU A 163 1.68 9.99 -17.64
N ASN A 164 2.46 10.06 -18.71
CA ASN A 164 3.06 8.88 -19.29
C ASN A 164 4.13 8.27 -18.36
N PRO A 165 4.56 7.00 -18.56
CA PRO A 165 5.50 6.31 -17.67
C PRO A 165 6.88 6.96 -17.54
N THR A 166 7.23 7.87 -18.46
CA THR A 166 8.52 8.60 -18.49
C THR A 166 8.45 9.99 -17.87
N GLY A 167 7.25 10.47 -17.50
CA GLY A 167 7.07 11.81 -16.92
C GLY A 167 7.27 12.97 -17.90
N THR A 168 7.25 12.69 -19.21
CA THR A 168 7.55 13.66 -20.28
C THR A 168 6.31 14.30 -20.90
N GLU A 169 5.12 13.67 -20.70
CA GLU A 169 3.89 14.10 -21.36
C GLU A 169 2.68 13.92 -20.43
N ILE A 170 1.74 14.86 -20.50
CA ILE A 170 0.40 14.70 -19.98
C ILE A 170 -0.43 13.92 -21.01
N VAL A 171 -0.95 12.75 -20.59
CA VAL A 171 -1.88 11.95 -21.40
C VAL A 171 -3.26 12.56 -21.39
N PHE A 172 -3.75 12.90 -20.21
CA PHE A 172 -4.89 13.80 -20.00
C PHE A 172 -4.75 14.57 -18.69
N SER A 173 -5.45 15.70 -18.62
CA SER A 173 -5.61 16.48 -17.40
C SER A 173 -6.94 17.21 -17.44
N THR A 174 -7.68 17.18 -16.34
CA THR A 174 -9.03 17.72 -16.20
C THR A 174 -9.24 18.36 -14.84
N PHE A 175 -10.21 19.27 -14.74
CA PHE A 175 -10.73 19.73 -13.46
C PHE A 175 -11.93 18.89 -13.02
N ILE A 176 -12.21 18.90 -11.72
CA ILE A 176 -13.47 18.50 -11.08
C ILE A 176 -13.69 19.49 -9.95
N GLY A 177 -14.67 20.37 -10.09
CA GLY A 177 -14.94 21.38 -9.08
C GLY A 177 -16.16 22.21 -9.36
N GLY A 178 -16.47 23.12 -8.45
CA GLY A 178 -17.54 24.09 -8.54
C GLY A 178 -17.03 25.50 -8.19
N GLU A 179 -17.94 26.39 -7.80
CA GLU A 179 -17.66 27.83 -7.67
C GLU A 179 -16.83 28.20 -6.40
N VAL A 180 -16.60 27.29 -5.45
CA VAL A 180 -15.95 27.61 -4.16
C VAL A 180 -14.59 26.95 -4.06
N GLN A 181 -14.47 25.84 -3.33
CA GLN A 181 -13.20 25.15 -3.16
C GLN A 181 -13.40 23.64 -2.99
N GLU A 182 -12.46 22.92 -3.52
CA GLU A 182 -12.33 21.48 -3.39
C GLU A 182 -10.94 21.10 -2.88
N THR A 183 -10.91 20.04 -2.08
CA THR A 183 -9.65 19.42 -1.66
C THR A 183 -9.74 17.91 -1.82
N VAL A 184 -8.68 17.30 -2.28
CA VAL A 184 -8.57 15.84 -2.37
C VAL A 184 -8.14 15.27 -1.04
N GLY A 185 -8.71 14.15 -0.62
CA GLY A 185 -8.28 13.40 0.55
C GLY A 185 -6.86 12.84 0.40
N SER A 186 -6.20 12.61 1.51
CA SER A 186 -4.83 12.09 1.53
C SER A 186 -4.77 10.68 0.93
N GLY A 187 -4.07 10.51 -0.21
CA GLY A 187 -4.13 9.26 -0.99
C GLY A 187 -5.46 9.05 -1.71
N GLY A 188 -6.21 10.12 -1.95
CA GLY A 188 -7.57 10.12 -2.48
C GLY A 188 -7.72 9.87 -3.97
N VAL A 189 -6.72 9.26 -4.64
CA VAL A 189 -6.82 8.83 -6.03
C VAL A 189 -6.48 7.35 -6.17
N LYS A 190 -7.31 6.60 -6.90
CA LYS A 190 -7.08 5.20 -7.27
C LYS A 190 -7.54 4.95 -8.70
N VAL A 191 -7.00 3.88 -9.30
CA VAL A 191 -7.37 3.44 -10.64
C VAL A 191 -7.89 2.01 -10.55
N ASP A 192 -9.09 1.77 -11.10
CA ASP A 192 -9.68 0.44 -11.13
C ASP A 192 -9.09 -0.43 -12.27
N SER A 193 -9.39 -1.72 -12.30
CA SER A 193 -8.87 -2.65 -13.30
C SER A 193 -9.33 -2.36 -14.73
N LYS A 194 -10.31 -1.45 -14.90
CA LYS A 194 -10.78 -0.97 -16.21
C LYS A 194 -10.11 0.35 -16.60
N GLY A 195 -9.23 0.88 -15.76
CA GLY A 195 -8.53 2.15 -15.95
C GLY A 195 -9.36 3.37 -15.53
N ASN A 196 -10.56 3.20 -14.94
CA ASN A 196 -11.32 4.34 -14.44
C ASN A 196 -10.63 4.94 -13.21
N ILE A 197 -10.69 6.27 -13.10
CA ILE A 197 -10.04 7.00 -12.03
C ILE A 197 -11.07 7.36 -10.96
N ILE A 198 -10.81 6.96 -9.72
CA ILE A 198 -11.66 7.26 -8.56
C ILE A 198 -10.95 8.30 -7.71
N VAL A 199 -11.67 9.37 -7.39
CA VAL A 199 -11.17 10.49 -6.57
C VAL A 199 -12.14 10.74 -5.42
N VAL A 200 -11.60 10.95 -4.23
CA VAL A 200 -12.37 11.35 -3.04
C VAL A 200 -11.79 12.60 -2.41
N GLY A 201 -12.63 13.35 -1.76
CA GLY A 201 -12.22 14.60 -1.11
C GLY A 201 -13.35 15.30 -0.39
N VAL A 202 -13.20 16.61 -0.27
CA VAL A 202 -14.18 17.52 0.34
C VAL A 202 -14.45 18.65 -0.63
N THR A 203 -15.71 19.03 -0.77
CA THR A 203 -16.13 20.21 -1.52
C THR A 203 -16.93 21.17 -0.64
N SER A 204 -16.80 22.46 -0.93
CA SER A 204 -17.63 23.52 -0.38
C SER A 204 -18.57 24.13 -1.43
N SER A 205 -18.57 23.58 -2.64
CA SER A 205 -19.34 24.09 -3.77
C SER A 205 -20.72 23.46 -3.84
N HIS A 206 -21.76 24.29 -3.86
CA HIS A 206 -23.13 23.82 -4.03
C HIS A 206 -23.42 23.31 -5.45
N ASP A 207 -22.67 23.79 -6.42
CA ASP A 207 -22.72 23.41 -7.83
C ASP A 207 -21.69 22.33 -8.23
N PHE A 208 -21.10 21.64 -7.24
CA PHE A 208 -20.19 20.52 -7.51
C PHE A 208 -20.84 19.50 -8.46
N PRO A 209 -20.13 19.02 -9.49
CA PRO A 209 -20.69 18.16 -10.51
C PRO A 209 -21.14 16.80 -9.96
N LEU A 210 -22.43 16.54 -9.97
CA LEU A 210 -23.04 15.29 -9.53
C LEU A 210 -23.65 14.53 -10.70
N THR A 211 -23.68 13.20 -10.60
CA THR A 211 -24.41 12.33 -11.51
C THR A 211 -25.75 11.91 -10.90
N LYS A 212 -26.60 11.19 -11.65
CA LYS A 212 -27.87 10.68 -11.12
C LYS A 212 -27.61 9.63 -10.04
N GLY A 213 -28.44 9.63 -8.98
CA GLY A 213 -28.38 8.63 -7.89
C GLY A 213 -27.46 9.03 -6.74
N VAL A 214 -27.35 10.31 -6.46
CA VAL A 214 -26.60 10.86 -5.31
C VAL A 214 -27.11 10.28 -3.98
N ILE A 215 -26.15 10.04 -3.07
CA ILE A 215 -26.42 9.51 -1.73
C ILE A 215 -26.99 10.59 -0.81
N ASP A 216 -26.61 11.86 -0.99
CA ASP A 216 -27.12 13.01 -0.20
C ASP A 216 -27.04 14.34 -0.95
N ASN A 217 -27.91 15.31 -0.55
CA ASN A 217 -28.11 16.61 -1.19
C ASN A 217 -27.95 17.80 -0.21
N ASN A 218 -27.37 17.66 0.96
CA ASN A 218 -27.32 18.73 1.94
C ASN A 218 -26.21 19.77 1.70
N ASP A 219 -26.55 21.02 1.93
CA ASP A 219 -25.95 22.26 1.43
C ASP A 219 -24.70 22.76 2.17
N ASN A 220 -23.80 21.91 2.67
CA ASN A 220 -22.60 22.37 3.37
C ASN A 220 -21.38 21.54 2.99
N LEU A 221 -20.19 21.86 3.53
CA LEU A 221 -18.95 21.10 3.36
C LEU A 221 -19.19 19.60 3.40
N GLN A 222 -19.01 18.91 2.28
CA GLN A 222 -19.35 17.49 2.16
C GLN A 222 -18.20 16.70 1.56
N GLY A 223 -18.09 15.46 1.99
CA GLY A 223 -17.26 14.48 1.29
C GLY A 223 -17.79 14.24 -0.11
N PHE A 224 -16.94 14.09 -1.10
CA PHE A 224 -17.32 13.66 -2.44
C PHE A 224 -16.58 12.39 -2.87
N LEU A 225 -17.23 11.63 -3.73
CA LEU A 225 -16.65 10.51 -4.46
C LEU A 225 -16.97 10.71 -5.95
N SER A 226 -15.95 10.80 -6.78
CA SER A 226 -16.07 10.95 -8.22
C SER A 226 -15.30 9.87 -8.98
N LYS A 227 -15.83 9.40 -10.11
CA LYS A 227 -15.25 8.41 -10.99
C LYS A 227 -15.21 8.91 -12.42
N LEU A 228 -14.02 9.03 -12.97
CA LEU A 228 -13.76 9.42 -14.36
C LEU A 228 -13.52 8.20 -15.26
N SER A 229 -13.78 8.34 -16.55
CA SER A 229 -13.39 7.37 -17.57
C SER A 229 -11.86 7.29 -17.72
N PRO A 230 -11.32 6.20 -18.31
CA PRO A 230 -9.87 5.98 -18.44
C PRO A 230 -9.14 7.03 -19.26
N ASP A 231 -9.84 7.69 -20.17
CA ASP A 231 -9.38 8.78 -21.03
C ASP A 231 -9.54 10.18 -20.39
N GLY A 232 -10.21 10.26 -19.22
CA GLY A 232 -10.49 11.53 -18.55
C GLY A 232 -11.56 12.40 -19.20
N GLU A 233 -12.29 11.88 -20.20
CA GLU A 233 -13.28 12.67 -20.98
C GLU A 233 -14.67 12.70 -20.34
N LYS A 234 -14.99 11.76 -19.46
CA LYS A 234 -16.35 11.60 -18.90
C LYS A 234 -16.33 11.44 -17.39
N LEU A 235 -17.24 12.12 -16.72
CA LEU A 235 -17.62 11.84 -15.35
C LEU A 235 -18.64 10.69 -15.36
N LEU A 236 -18.20 9.50 -14.95
CA LEU A 236 -19.01 8.28 -14.96
C LEU A 236 -19.95 8.20 -13.76
N PHE A 237 -19.45 8.65 -12.60
CA PHE A 237 -20.19 8.70 -11.34
C PHE A 237 -19.63 9.82 -10.47
N SER A 238 -20.51 10.55 -9.81
CA SER A 238 -20.14 11.55 -8.82
C SER A 238 -21.29 11.77 -7.84
N THR A 239 -20.96 11.73 -6.55
CA THR A 239 -21.93 11.88 -5.46
C THR A 239 -21.29 12.60 -4.28
N PHE A 240 -22.13 13.27 -3.51
CA PHE A 240 -21.76 13.62 -2.13
C PHE A 240 -21.83 12.39 -1.25
N PHE A 241 -21.06 12.40 -0.17
CA PHE A 241 -21.05 11.37 0.85
C PHE A 241 -20.94 12.02 2.22
N GLY A 242 -22.02 11.89 3.00
CA GLY A 242 -22.09 12.47 4.32
C GLY A 242 -23.50 12.92 4.70
N SER A 243 -23.69 13.38 5.93
CA SER A 243 -24.98 13.85 6.44
C SER A 243 -24.91 15.26 7.06
N SER A 244 -23.73 15.90 7.08
CA SER A 244 -23.55 17.21 7.71
C SER A 244 -22.33 18.00 7.19
N PRO A 245 -22.29 19.32 7.56
CA PRO A 245 -21.11 20.15 7.35
C PRO A 245 -19.86 19.54 8.04
N ARG A 246 -18.72 19.59 7.37
CA ARG A 246 -17.40 19.17 7.82
C ARG A 246 -17.11 17.65 7.72
N GLU A 247 -17.88 16.90 6.97
CA GLU A 247 -17.53 15.53 6.68
C GLU A 247 -16.38 15.46 5.67
N GLY A 248 -15.42 14.61 5.94
CA GLY A 248 -14.25 14.42 5.08
C GLY A 248 -14.04 12.95 4.77
N ILE A 249 -13.56 12.66 3.55
CA ILE A 249 -13.14 11.32 3.14
C ILE A 249 -11.61 11.31 3.01
N PRO A 250 -10.88 11.03 4.11
CA PRO A 250 -9.42 11.04 4.08
C PRO A 250 -8.81 9.80 3.43
N GLY A 251 -9.57 8.73 3.20
CA GLY A 251 -9.01 7.47 2.72
C GLY A 251 -9.87 6.73 1.71
N LEU A 252 -9.20 6.16 0.70
CA LEU A 252 -9.77 5.40 -0.41
C LEU A 252 -8.93 4.17 -0.72
N THR A 253 -9.59 3.03 -0.94
CA THR A 253 -8.99 1.84 -1.55
C THR A 253 -10.02 1.11 -2.42
N ILE A 254 -9.55 0.23 -3.29
CA ILE A 254 -10.38 -0.62 -4.14
C ILE A 254 -9.94 -2.08 -4.04
N ASP A 255 -10.88 -3.01 -4.19
CA ASP A 255 -10.58 -4.43 -4.28
C ASP A 255 -10.38 -4.92 -5.74
N ASP A 256 -10.05 -6.20 -5.92
CA ASP A 256 -9.85 -6.78 -7.25
C ASP A 256 -11.15 -6.99 -8.04
N LYS A 257 -12.31 -6.78 -7.42
CA LYS A 257 -13.63 -6.73 -8.06
C LYS A 257 -14.04 -5.28 -8.41
N ASN A 258 -13.16 -4.31 -8.12
CA ASN A 258 -13.35 -2.86 -8.27
C ASN A 258 -14.39 -2.25 -7.32
N ASN A 259 -14.77 -2.94 -6.23
CA ASN A 259 -15.56 -2.30 -5.19
C ASN A 259 -14.70 -1.22 -4.51
N ILE A 260 -15.34 -0.11 -4.18
CA ILE A 260 -14.70 1.06 -3.57
C ILE A 260 -14.92 0.99 -2.07
N TYR A 261 -13.86 1.19 -1.31
CA TYR A 261 -13.91 1.30 0.15
C TYR A 261 -13.41 2.67 0.55
N ILE A 262 -14.18 3.35 1.37
CA ILE A 262 -13.82 4.67 1.91
C ILE A 262 -13.91 4.65 3.44
N VAL A 263 -13.09 5.50 4.04
CA VAL A 263 -13.21 5.88 5.45
C VAL A 263 -13.42 7.36 5.52
N GLY A 264 -14.23 7.79 6.47
CA GLY A 264 -14.54 9.19 6.66
C GLY A 264 -14.77 9.55 8.11
N ALA A 265 -14.80 10.85 8.37
CA ALA A 265 -15.19 11.42 9.65
C ALA A 265 -16.57 12.04 9.53
N THR A 266 -17.39 11.86 10.55
CA THR A 266 -18.71 12.48 10.66
C THR A 266 -18.88 13.17 12.01
N TYR A 267 -19.60 14.28 11.99
CA TYR A 267 -19.88 15.10 13.16
C TYR A 267 -21.35 15.02 13.62
N THR A 268 -22.16 14.26 12.92
CA THR A 268 -23.60 14.15 13.20
C THR A 268 -24.13 12.73 13.05
N ALA A 269 -25.23 12.45 13.74
CA ALA A 269 -26.05 11.28 13.48
C ALA A 269 -26.77 11.42 12.14
N GLY A 270 -27.03 10.33 11.44
CA GLY A 270 -27.87 10.33 10.24
C GLY A 270 -27.26 9.68 9.02
N LEU A 271 -26.07 9.11 9.11
CA LEU A 271 -25.55 8.26 8.03
C LEU A 271 -26.53 7.09 7.80
N PRO A 272 -26.86 6.76 6.53
CA PRO A 272 -27.74 5.65 6.19
C PRO A 272 -27.03 4.30 6.36
N VAL A 273 -26.74 3.95 7.61
CA VAL A 273 -26.04 2.70 7.96
C VAL A 273 -26.83 1.48 7.51
N THR A 274 -26.13 0.45 7.07
CA THR A 274 -26.73 -0.80 6.60
C THR A 274 -27.19 -1.69 7.75
N ASP A 275 -28.07 -2.67 7.46
CA ASP A 275 -28.60 -3.56 8.50
C ASP A 275 -27.53 -4.44 9.15
N ASP A 276 -26.47 -4.75 8.43
CA ASP A 276 -25.29 -5.53 8.85
C ASP A 276 -24.16 -4.67 9.42
N ALA A 277 -24.41 -3.36 9.67
CA ALA A 277 -23.42 -2.45 10.20
C ALA A 277 -22.81 -2.96 11.52
N PHE A 278 -21.50 -2.85 11.64
CA PHE A 278 -20.77 -3.14 12.88
C PHE A 278 -21.27 -2.30 14.05
N ARG A 279 -21.57 -1.02 13.79
CA ARG A 279 -22.18 -0.09 14.75
C ARG A 279 -23.18 0.81 14.03
N LYS A 280 -24.42 0.84 14.53
CA LYS A 280 -25.54 1.57 13.91
C LYS A 280 -25.73 2.99 14.44
N GLU A 281 -25.20 3.28 15.62
CA GLU A 281 -25.40 4.57 16.28
C GLU A 281 -24.06 5.29 16.41
N ILE A 282 -24.13 6.62 16.25
CA ILE A 282 -23.02 7.50 16.58
C ILE A 282 -22.80 7.47 18.09
N MET A 283 -21.57 7.39 18.51
CA MET A 283 -21.23 7.57 19.93
C MET A 283 -20.77 9.00 20.15
N ILE A 284 -21.31 9.63 21.18
CA ILE A 284 -20.95 11.00 21.58
C ILE A 284 -19.92 10.89 22.69
N PRO A 285 -18.66 11.34 22.44
CA PRO A 285 -17.64 11.31 23.48
C PRO A 285 -18.00 12.25 24.66
N GLU A 286 -17.53 11.90 25.85
CA GLU A 286 -17.69 12.75 27.04
C GLU A 286 -17.04 14.14 26.87
N SER A 287 -16.05 14.27 25.98
CA SER A 287 -15.40 15.54 25.62
C SER A 287 -16.32 16.55 24.94
N GLY A 288 -17.50 16.13 24.49
CA GLY A 288 -18.48 16.99 23.82
C GLY A 288 -18.14 17.40 22.40
N TYR A 289 -16.98 17.00 21.85
CA TYR A 289 -16.64 17.15 20.43
C TYR A 289 -17.04 15.88 19.70
N LEU A 290 -18.16 15.97 18.98
CA LEU A 290 -18.67 14.89 18.14
C LEU A 290 -17.74 14.70 16.94
N ILE A 291 -16.84 13.74 17.00
CA ILE A 291 -16.17 13.19 15.81
C ILE A 291 -16.28 11.69 15.91
N ASP A 292 -17.09 11.13 15.04
CA ASP A 292 -17.12 9.68 14.82
C ASP A 292 -16.59 9.37 13.42
N HIS A 293 -16.22 8.15 13.19
CA HIS A 293 -15.70 7.72 11.92
C HIS A 293 -16.59 6.65 11.31
N PHE A 294 -16.60 6.56 9.99
CA PHE A 294 -17.35 5.56 9.27
C PHE A 294 -16.48 4.79 8.27
N ILE A 295 -16.93 3.59 7.95
CA ILE A 295 -16.41 2.76 6.87
C ILE A 295 -17.56 2.48 5.91
N ALA A 296 -17.34 2.72 4.61
CA ALA A 296 -18.31 2.36 3.58
C ALA A 296 -17.69 1.50 2.49
N LYS A 297 -18.53 0.61 1.94
CA LYS A 297 -18.27 -0.20 0.75
C LYS A 297 -19.30 0.15 -0.31
N ILE A 298 -18.83 0.53 -1.48
CA ILE A 298 -19.63 0.90 -2.65
C ILE A 298 -19.38 -0.11 -3.76
N ASN A 299 -20.43 -0.68 -4.31
CA ASN A 299 -20.34 -1.67 -5.36
C ASN A 299 -19.77 -1.10 -6.66
N ALA A 300 -18.96 -1.89 -7.34
CA ALA A 300 -18.31 -1.50 -8.61
C ALA A 300 -19.25 -1.24 -9.78
N ASN A 301 -20.43 -1.89 -9.82
CA ASN A 301 -21.30 -1.92 -10.99
C ASN A 301 -22.44 -0.90 -10.95
N ASP A 302 -23.09 -0.77 -9.81
CA ASP A 302 -24.28 0.09 -9.61
C ASP A 302 -23.99 1.32 -8.76
N HIS A 303 -22.81 1.38 -8.13
CA HIS A 303 -22.37 2.42 -7.20
C HIS A 303 -23.26 2.55 -5.96
N GLU A 304 -24.04 1.50 -5.62
CA GLU A 304 -24.83 1.46 -4.39
C GLU A 304 -23.95 1.19 -3.18
N ILE A 305 -24.33 1.74 -2.03
CA ILE A 305 -23.71 1.42 -0.75
C ILE A 305 -24.14 0.02 -0.37
N SER A 306 -23.18 -0.92 -0.38
CA SER A 306 -23.41 -2.29 0.07
C SER A 306 -23.07 -2.52 1.55
N TYR A 307 -22.34 -1.60 2.16
CA TYR A 307 -22.05 -1.58 3.59
C TYR A 307 -21.73 -0.16 4.05
N LEU A 308 -22.31 0.26 5.16
CA LEU A 308 -21.98 1.51 5.83
C LEU A 308 -22.16 1.34 7.33
N SER A 309 -21.13 1.69 8.08
CA SER A 309 -21.10 1.55 9.54
C SER A 309 -20.33 2.69 10.19
N TYR A 310 -20.82 3.17 11.32
CA TYR A 310 -19.93 3.87 12.27
C TYR A 310 -18.88 2.89 12.80
N PHE A 311 -17.67 3.37 13.12
CA PHE A 311 -16.60 2.47 13.52
C PHE A 311 -15.84 2.90 14.77
N ALA A 312 -15.28 4.09 14.82
CA ALA A 312 -14.36 4.50 15.88
C ALA A 312 -14.75 5.86 16.46
N THR A 313 -15.13 5.86 17.72
CA THR A 313 -15.34 7.08 18.53
C THR A 313 -14.04 7.60 19.08
N ASP A 314 -14.01 8.92 19.39
CA ASP A 314 -12.81 9.58 19.94
C ASP A 314 -11.54 9.28 19.15
N ALA A 315 -11.71 8.85 17.89
CA ALA A 315 -10.57 8.72 17.00
C ALA A 315 -10.15 10.13 16.57
N TYR A 316 -8.94 10.51 16.91
CA TYR A 316 -8.36 11.78 16.49
C TYR A 316 -8.25 11.86 14.97
N SER A 317 -8.02 10.72 14.33
CA SER A 317 -8.00 10.58 12.87
C SER A 317 -8.11 9.12 12.43
N MET A 318 -8.85 8.85 11.35
CA MET A 318 -8.63 7.67 10.52
C MET A 318 -7.64 8.05 9.42
N SER A 319 -6.45 7.46 9.46
CA SER A 319 -5.32 7.93 8.66
C SER A 319 -5.12 7.15 7.37
N SER A 320 -5.59 5.89 7.31
CA SER A 320 -5.36 5.05 6.14
C SER A 320 -6.36 3.91 6.04
N ILE A 321 -6.74 3.58 4.82
CA ILE A 321 -7.47 2.36 4.46
C ILE A 321 -6.71 1.65 3.35
N LYS A 322 -6.53 0.32 3.46
CA LYS A 322 -5.83 -0.50 2.49
C LYS A 322 -6.53 -1.83 2.30
N TRP A 323 -6.65 -2.23 1.06
CA TRP A 323 -7.13 -3.57 0.72
C TRP A 323 -5.96 -4.45 0.26
N ALA A 324 -6.01 -5.74 0.61
CA ALA A 324 -5.07 -6.76 0.16
C ALA A 324 -5.77 -8.10 -0.08
N LYS A 325 -5.24 -8.87 -1.06
CA LYS A 325 -5.69 -10.25 -1.32
C LYS A 325 -5.40 -11.17 -0.12
N PRO A 326 -6.26 -12.18 0.14
CA PRO A 326 -7.56 -12.41 -0.46
C PRO A 326 -8.67 -11.72 0.34
N ASN A 327 -9.25 -10.74 0.29
CA ASN A 327 -10.40 -10.16 1.01
C ASN A 327 -10.06 -9.53 2.36
N ARG A 328 -8.91 -8.86 2.46
CA ARG A 328 -8.53 -8.15 3.68
C ARG A 328 -8.61 -6.65 3.50
N LEU A 329 -9.35 -6.00 4.39
CA LEU A 329 -9.48 -4.55 4.46
C LEU A 329 -8.90 -4.07 5.79
N MET A 330 -7.83 -3.30 5.74
CA MET A 330 -7.22 -2.71 6.94
C MET A 330 -7.60 -1.24 7.04
N VAL A 331 -7.96 -0.83 8.25
CA VAL A 331 -8.17 0.56 8.65
C VAL A 331 -7.26 0.87 9.82
N CYS A 332 -6.59 2.00 9.79
CA CYS A 332 -5.81 2.47 10.92
C CYS A 332 -6.04 3.95 11.21
N GLY A 333 -5.78 4.32 12.43
CA GLY A 333 -5.91 5.68 12.95
C GLY A 333 -5.39 5.77 14.38
N SER A 334 -5.78 6.83 15.08
CA SER A 334 -5.42 7.03 16.48
C SER A 334 -6.65 7.38 17.28
N THR A 335 -6.77 6.82 18.48
CA THR A 335 -7.96 6.91 19.33
C THR A 335 -7.62 7.23 20.79
N MET A 336 -8.49 7.97 21.44
CA MET A 336 -8.52 8.19 22.88
C MET A 336 -9.55 7.29 23.59
N ALA A 337 -10.32 6.50 22.82
CA ALA A 337 -11.41 5.68 23.34
C ALA A 337 -10.89 4.53 24.20
N GLU A 338 -11.33 4.46 25.44
CA GLU A 338 -11.01 3.35 26.35
C GLU A 338 -11.70 2.05 25.94
N ASP A 339 -12.83 2.14 25.25
CA ASP A 339 -13.68 1.04 24.80
C ASP A 339 -13.49 0.68 23.31
N PHE A 340 -12.36 1.10 22.71
CA PHE A 340 -12.06 0.75 21.31
C PHE A 340 -12.21 -0.77 21.07
N PRO A 341 -12.91 -1.19 20.01
CA PRO A 341 -13.21 -2.61 19.75
C PRO A 341 -11.93 -3.39 19.39
N VAL A 342 -11.36 -4.08 20.35
CA VAL A 342 -10.19 -4.96 20.17
C VAL A 342 -10.60 -6.42 20.12
N THR A 343 -9.88 -7.22 19.33
CA THR A 343 -10.12 -8.66 19.23
C THR A 343 -9.37 -9.45 20.32
N ALA A 344 -9.77 -10.69 20.53
CA ALA A 344 -9.14 -11.56 21.54
C ALA A 344 -7.64 -11.77 21.30
N ASN A 345 -7.22 -11.73 20.02
CA ASN A 345 -5.85 -11.87 19.54
C ASN A 345 -5.11 -10.53 19.34
N ALA A 346 -5.55 -9.44 19.97
CA ALA A 346 -4.84 -8.16 19.94
C ALA A 346 -3.46 -8.25 20.60
N ILE A 347 -2.45 -7.57 20.06
CA ILE A 347 -1.14 -7.40 20.72
C ILE A 347 -1.24 -6.46 21.93
N SER A 348 -2.13 -5.47 21.87
CA SER A 348 -2.50 -4.63 23.02
C SER A 348 -4.02 -4.46 23.08
N LYS A 349 -4.61 -4.76 24.24
CA LYS A 349 -6.07 -4.68 24.46
C LYS A 349 -6.49 -3.40 25.15
N LYS A 350 -5.55 -2.62 25.65
CA LYS A 350 -5.81 -1.35 26.34
C LYS A 350 -4.84 -0.30 25.83
N GLY A 351 -5.32 0.90 25.70
CA GLY A 351 -4.49 2.08 25.54
C GLY A 351 -3.60 2.29 26.77
N LYS A 352 -2.46 2.90 26.56
CA LYS A 352 -1.51 3.24 27.62
C LYS A 352 -1.34 4.74 27.76
N GLY A 353 -1.48 5.46 26.64
CA GLY A 353 -1.34 6.91 26.56
C GLY A 353 -2.68 7.65 26.51
N ASN A 354 -2.61 8.95 26.32
CA ASN A 354 -3.77 9.79 26.07
C ASN A 354 -4.33 9.59 24.65
N LEU A 355 -3.49 9.14 23.73
CA LEU A 355 -3.82 8.87 22.34
C LEU A 355 -2.96 7.71 21.85
N ASP A 356 -3.58 6.61 21.48
CA ASP A 356 -2.89 5.41 20.97
C ASP A 356 -3.26 5.13 19.52
N CYS A 357 -2.31 4.53 18.77
CA CYS A 357 -2.59 3.99 17.45
C CYS A 357 -3.58 2.83 17.54
N PHE A 358 -4.46 2.71 16.55
CA PHE A 358 -5.24 1.50 16.33
C PHE A 358 -5.03 0.94 14.92
N VAL A 359 -5.16 -0.37 14.82
CA VAL A 359 -5.22 -1.09 13.54
C VAL A 359 -6.35 -2.09 13.60
N SER A 360 -7.19 -2.10 12.59
CA SER A 360 -8.30 -3.03 12.45
C SER A 360 -8.30 -3.65 11.07
N VAL A 361 -8.49 -4.96 10.99
CA VAL A 361 -8.56 -5.72 9.75
C VAL A 361 -9.91 -6.40 9.67
N PHE A 362 -10.62 -6.11 8.60
CA PHE A 362 -11.92 -6.69 8.27
C PHE A 362 -11.77 -7.68 7.12
N ASN A 363 -12.64 -8.65 7.08
CA ASN A 363 -12.90 -9.40 5.87
C ASN A 363 -13.71 -8.52 4.90
N SER A 364 -13.17 -8.18 3.74
CA SER A 364 -13.80 -7.22 2.83
C SER A 364 -15.04 -7.75 2.10
N GLU A 365 -15.32 -9.06 2.16
CA GLU A 365 -16.59 -9.64 1.63
C GLU A 365 -17.71 -9.54 2.64
N THR A 366 -17.46 -9.96 3.88
CA THR A 366 -18.47 -10.04 4.94
C THR A 366 -18.50 -8.83 5.85
N MET A 367 -17.50 -7.94 5.76
CA MET A 367 -17.26 -6.80 6.65
C MET A 367 -17.13 -7.17 8.14
N ASN A 368 -16.86 -8.43 8.45
CA ASN A 368 -16.58 -8.88 9.81
C ASN A 368 -15.18 -8.44 10.25
N LEU A 369 -15.09 -7.98 11.50
CA LEU A 369 -13.81 -7.62 12.13
C LEU A 369 -13.03 -8.89 12.47
N GLU A 370 -11.87 -9.12 11.84
CA GLU A 370 -11.01 -10.30 12.06
C GLU A 370 -9.86 -10.03 13.04
N TYR A 371 -9.36 -8.80 13.05
CA TYR A 371 -8.29 -8.37 13.94
C TYR A 371 -8.46 -6.90 14.28
N ALA A 372 -8.31 -6.56 15.56
CA ALA A 372 -8.17 -5.18 15.98
C ALA A 372 -7.30 -5.09 17.23
N SER A 373 -6.40 -4.13 17.24
CA SER A 373 -5.43 -3.92 18.31
C SER A 373 -5.10 -2.44 18.48
N LEU A 374 -4.81 -2.07 19.71
CA LEU A 374 -4.14 -0.82 20.01
C LEU A 374 -2.61 -1.02 19.94
N PHE A 375 -1.88 0.10 19.74
CA PHE A 375 -0.42 0.12 19.73
C PHE A 375 0.06 1.50 20.17
N GLY A 376 0.85 1.55 21.23
CA GLY A 376 1.39 2.79 21.79
C GLY A 376 2.17 2.57 23.08
N GLY A 377 2.66 3.66 23.63
CA GLY A 377 3.30 3.74 24.95
C GLY A 377 2.51 4.65 25.90
N SER A 378 3.18 5.29 26.83
CA SER A 378 2.53 6.06 27.92
C SER A 378 2.14 7.51 27.54
N ASP A 379 2.46 7.97 26.34
CA ASP A 379 2.17 9.33 25.86
C ASP A 379 1.36 9.25 24.55
N GLU A 380 1.35 10.32 23.75
CA GLU A 380 0.62 10.36 22.48
C GLU A 380 1.33 9.60 21.36
N ASP A 381 0.60 8.71 20.70
CA ASP A 381 1.05 7.91 19.57
C ASP A 381 0.07 8.06 18.40
N ARG A 382 0.58 8.44 17.22
CA ARG A 382 -0.23 8.68 16.02
C ARG A 382 0.27 7.87 14.84
N VAL A 383 -0.62 7.09 14.23
CA VAL A 383 -0.32 6.39 12.99
C VAL A 383 -0.72 7.26 11.78
N PHE A 384 0.17 7.39 10.80
CA PHE A 384 -0.10 8.10 9.55
C PHE A 384 -0.17 7.18 8.34
N SER A 385 0.49 6.05 8.41
CA SER A 385 0.51 5.08 7.32
C SER A 385 0.49 3.66 7.85
N ALA A 386 -0.27 2.82 7.17
CA ALA A 386 -0.25 1.38 7.38
C ALA A 386 -0.42 0.66 6.05
N ASN A 387 0.22 -0.50 5.91
CA ASN A 387 0.11 -1.33 4.71
C ASN A 387 0.24 -2.81 5.06
N PHE A 388 -0.28 -3.67 4.19
CA PHE A 388 0.01 -5.09 4.25
C PHE A 388 1.38 -5.36 3.61
N ILE A 389 2.23 -6.10 4.30
CA ILE A 389 3.42 -6.72 3.71
C ILE A 389 3.01 -8.03 3.05
N ASN A 390 2.17 -8.80 3.73
CA ASN A 390 1.51 -9.99 3.20
C ASN A 390 0.17 -10.21 3.94
N LYS A 391 -0.56 -11.29 3.64
CA LYS A 391 -1.87 -11.57 4.22
C LYS A 391 -1.95 -11.59 5.76
N ASN A 392 -0.84 -11.85 6.45
CA ASN A 392 -0.78 -11.97 7.91
C ASN A 392 0.11 -10.92 8.57
N THR A 393 0.85 -10.16 7.78
CA THR A 393 1.84 -9.21 8.30
C THR A 393 1.52 -7.81 7.81
N ILE A 394 1.43 -6.90 8.75
CA ILE A 394 1.20 -5.48 8.49
C ILE A 394 2.40 -4.65 8.95
N VAL A 395 2.60 -3.53 8.31
CA VAL A 395 3.51 -2.48 8.76
C VAL A 395 2.70 -1.23 9.09
N ILE A 396 3.02 -0.63 10.22
CA ILE A 396 2.46 0.66 10.66
C ILE A 396 3.59 1.64 10.96
N GLY A 397 3.33 2.90 10.81
CA GLY A 397 4.30 3.94 11.18
C GLY A 397 3.65 5.30 11.33
N GLY A 398 4.31 6.14 12.09
CA GLY A 398 3.77 7.45 12.45
C GLY A 398 4.66 8.20 13.41
N LEU A 399 4.04 8.94 14.33
CA LEU A 399 4.71 9.77 15.34
C LEU A 399 4.41 9.26 16.74
N THR A 400 5.39 9.43 17.64
CA THR A 400 5.30 9.06 19.05
C THR A 400 5.94 10.12 19.94
N ASN A 401 5.36 10.32 21.11
CA ASN A 401 5.99 10.98 22.25
C ASN A 401 6.39 9.97 23.33
N SER A 402 6.02 8.71 23.17
CA SER A 402 6.23 7.67 24.16
C SER A 402 7.68 7.18 24.18
N ALA A 403 8.37 7.40 25.30
CA ALA A 403 9.70 6.84 25.51
C ALA A 403 9.68 5.33 25.79
N ASP A 404 8.51 4.78 26.10
CA ASP A 404 8.24 3.38 26.39
C ASP A 404 7.43 2.69 25.27
N LEU A 405 7.47 3.23 24.04
CA LEU A 405 6.89 2.54 22.87
C LEU A 405 7.44 1.11 22.79
N PRO A 406 6.63 0.09 22.52
CA PRO A 406 7.11 -1.28 22.37
C PRO A 406 8.17 -1.39 21.27
N ILE A 407 9.43 -1.51 21.63
CA ILE A 407 10.59 -1.62 20.74
C ILE A 407 11.14 -3.04 20.81
N THR A 408 11.55 -3.59 19.66
CA THR A 408 12.12 -4.94 19.58
C THR A 408 13.64 -4.91 19.70
N GLU A 409 14.26 -6.03 20.13
CA GLU A 409 15.72 -6.16 20.29
C GLU A 409 16.49 -5.95 18.97
N ASN A 410 15.85 -6.19 17.83
CA ASN A 410 16.39 -6.00 16.49
C ASN A 410 16.10 -4.62 15.89
N ALA A 411 15.70 -3.66 16.71
CA ALA A 411 15.41 -2.29 16.27
C ALA A 411 16.63 -1.61 15.66
N LEU A 412 16.42 -0.82 14.61
CA LEU A 412 17.44 0.05 14.03
C LEU A 412 17.85 1.14 15.04
N TYR A 413 16.87 1.68 15.77
CA TYR A 413 17.04 2.61 16.88
C TYR A 413 16.17 2.17 18.06
N SER A 414 16.81 1.67 19.11
CA SER A 414 16.14 1.20 20.32
C SER A 414 15.90 2.29 21.35
N GLU A 415 16.69 3.36 21.30
CA GLU A 415 16.61 4.45 22.26
C GLU A 415 15.72 5.56 21.74
N PHE A 416 14.94 6.16 22.65
CA PHE A 416 14.11 7.32 22.35
C PHE A 416 15.00 8.51 21.95
N PRO A 417 14.94 9.02 20.71
CA PRO A 417 15.85 10.06 20.27
C PRO A 417 15.63 11.35 21.08
N VAL A 418 16.67 11.86 21.73
CA VAL A 418 16.61 13.11 22.50
C VAL A 418 16.87 14.27 21.52
N CYS A 419 15.91 15.18 21.40
CA CYS A 419 16.08 16.42 20.64
C CYS A 419 16.10 17.59 21.62
N GLU A 420 17.24 18.31 21.71
CA GLU A 420 17.40 19.43 22.65
C GLU A 420 16.60 20.69 22.25
N LYS A 421 16.21 20.84 21.00
CA LYS A 421 15.38 21.96 20.52
C LYS A 421 14.08 21.44 19.93
N ALA A 422 12.97 21.79 20.58
CA ALA A 422 11.63 21.54 20.06
C ALA A 422 11.45 22.23 18.70
N PHE A 423 11.02 21.48 17.70
CA PHE A 423 10.50 22.02 16.47
C PHE A 423 9.24 22.82 16.82
N ASN A 424 9.28 24.13 16.65
CA ASN A 424 8.12 25.00 16.85
C ASN A 424 7.10 24.85 15.69
N SER A 425 6.67 23.64 15.36
CA SER A 425 5.44 23.47 14.62
C SER A 425 4.32 23.39 15.66
N SER A 426 3.61 24.48 15.81
CA SER A 426 2.51 24.68 16.76
C SER A 426 1.31 23.75 16.55
N PHE A 427 1.38 22.78 15.64
CA PHE A 427 0.23 21.96 15.26
C PHE A 427 0.24 20.54 15.85
N LEU A 428 1.37 19.95 16.20
CA LEU A 428 1.37 18.54 16.61
C LEU A 428 2.17 18.17 17.87
N GLY A 429 3.04 19.01 18.42
CA GLY A 429 3.80 18.70 19.65
C GLY A 429 4.65 17.41 19.62
N LEU A 430 4.37 16.52 18.66
CA LEU A 430 4.97 15.20 18.48
C LEU A 430 6.30 15.31 17.72
N LYS A 431 7.30 14.53 18.13
CA LYS A 431 8.68 14.84 17.74
C LYS A 431 9.46 13.68 17.16
N LYS A 432 8.90 12.46 17.11
CA LYS A 432 9.67 11.27 16.76
C LYS A 432 8.86 10.32 15.93
N SER A 433 9.48 9.75 14.91
CA SER A 433 8.84 8.73 14.08
C SER A 433 9.08 7.33 14.64
N PHE A 434 8.17 6.43 14.33
CA PHE A 434 8.33 5.01 14.56
C PHE A 434 7.87 4.22 13.33
N ILE A 435 8.36 2.99 13.24
CA ILE A 435 7.89 1.97 12.30
C ILE A 435 7.81 0.63 13.02
N SER A 436 6.70 -0.09 12.83
CA SER A 436 6.47 -1.38 13.48
C SER A 436 5.85 -2.38 12.53
N VAL A 437 6.25 -3.62 12.62
CA VAL A 437 5.75 -4.75 11.83
C VAL A 437 5.08 -5.75 12.76
N ILE A 438 3.85 -6.09 12.45
CA ILE A 438 2.99 -6.92 13.29
C ILE A 438 2.52 -8.14 12.51
N ASP A 439 2.74 -9.33 13.08
CA ASP A 439 2.09 -10.57 12.64
C ASP A 439 0.69 -10.65 13.31
N ILE A 440 -0.33 -10.32 12.54
CA ILE A 440 -1.72 -10.30 13.03
C ILE A 440 -2.31 -11.69 13.25
N LYS A 441 -1.73 -12.73 12.62
CA LYS A 441 -2.16 -14.12 12.80
C LYS A 441 -1.70 -14.68 14.16
N ASN A 442 -0.45 -14.42 14.52
CA ASN A 442 0.18 -14.97 15.72
C ASN A 442 0.23 -13.95 16.87
N SER A 443 -0.34 -12.75 16.69
CA SER A 443 -0.37 -11.67 17.70
C SER A 443 1.04 -11.30 18.18
N LYS A 444 1.98 -11.16 17.24
CA LYS A 444 3.39 -10.94 17.55
C LYS A 444 3.89 -9.63 16.94
N LEU A 445 4.57 -8.82 17.74
CA LEU A 445 5.38 -7.71 17.24
C LEU A 445 6.70 -8.28 16.69
N LEU A 446 6.86 -8.24 15.36
CA LEU A 446 8.03 -8.80 14.68
C LEU A 446 9.20 -7.83 14.66
N TYR A 447 8.90 -6.56 14.48
CA TYR A 447 9.87 -5.48 14.45
C TYR A 447 9.21 -4.20 14.93
N SER A 448 9.93 -3.42 15.72
CA SER A 448 9.53 -2.07 16.11
C SER A 448 10.77 -1.25 16.43
N SER A 449 10.83 -0.06 15.86
CA SER A 449 11.96 0.85 16.00
C SER A 449 11.48 2.29 16.04
N TYR A 450 12.13 3.12 16.83
CA TYR A 450 12.13 4.56 16.54
C TYR A 450 12.78 4.79 15.18
N PHE A 451 12.39 5.85 14.50
CA PHE A 451 12.84 6.14 13.15
C PHE A 451 13.20 7.62 12.96
N GLY A 452 14.01 8.15 13.89
CA GLY A 452 14.51 9.53 13.88
C GLY A 452 13.63 10.55 14.60
N THR A 453 14.08 11.82 14.56
CA THR A 453 13.40 12.98 15.16
C THR A 453 12.53 13.74 14.15
N SER A 454 12.10 13.09 13.10
CA SER A 454 11.41 13.68 11.96
C SER A 454 10.02 13.08 11.81
N HIS A 455 9.23 13.67 10.96
CA HIS A 455 7.89 13.17 10.67
C HIS A 455 7.96 12.16 9.52
N LEU A 456 7.68 10.88 9.81
CA LEU A 456 7.42 9.87 8.78
C LEU A 456 6.00 10.08 8.24
N PHE A 457 5.87 10.63 7.02
CA PHE A 457 4.56 10.93 6.46
C PHE A 457 3.88 9.73 5.85
N ARG A 458 4.61 9.01 5.00
CA ARG A 458 4.06 7.90 4.22
C ARG A 458 5.10 6.84 3.93
N PHE A 459 4.61 5.62 3.79
CA PHE A 459 5.40 4.52 3.26
C PHE A 459 4.52 3.57 2.45
N TYR A 460 5.15 2.85 1.54
CA TYR A 460 4.48 1.87 0.70
C TYR A 460 5.40 0.67 0.48
N PRO A 461 4.98 -0.55 0.87
CA PRO A 461 5.75 -1.76 0.61
C PRO A 461 5.64 -2.18 -0.85
N ASP A 462 6.75 -2.69 -1.41
CA ASP A 462 6.70 -3.43 -2.66
C ASP A 462 6.19 -4.88 -2.44
N LYS A 463 6.07 -5.64 -3.51
CA LYS A 463 5.61 -7.04 -3.43
C LYS A 463 6.53 -7.96 -2.63
N TYR A 464 7.76 -7.54 -2.35
CA TYR A 464 8.74 -8.28 -1.55
C TYR A 464 8.76 -7.83 -0.09
N GLY A 465 7.94 -6.83 0.26
CA GLY A 465 7.87 -6.26 1.60
C GLY A 465 8.94 -5.21 1.90
N ASN A 466 9.77 -4.82 0.91
CA ASN A 466 10.64 -3.66 1.06
C ASN A 466 9.81 -2.39 1.08
N ILE A 467 10.16 -1.45 1.94
CA ILE A 467 9.32 -0.29 2.22
C ILE A 467 9.97 0.96 1.65
N GLY A 468 9.37 1.52 0.58
CA GLY A 468 9.63 2.90 0.19
C GLY A 468 9.00 3.84 1.21
N PHE A 469 9.73 4.86 1.66
CA PHE A 469 9.23 5.85 2.60
C PHE A 469 9.56 7.26 2.19
N VAL A 470 8.73 8.18 2.65
CA VAL A 470 8.99 9.62 2.60
C VAL A 470 8.78 10.21 3.99
N ALA A 471 9.72 11.05 4.40
CA ALA A 471 9.74 11.65 5.71
C ALA A 471 10.19 13.11 5.65
N GLU A 472 9.83 13.90 6.65
CA GLU A 472 10.40 15.23 6.86
C GLU A 472 11.70 15.11 7.65
N ALA A 473 12.79 15.65 7.15
CA ALA A 473 14.04 15.73 7.90
C ALA A 473 13.93 16.81 8.98
N GLY A 474 14.20 16.45 10.22
CA GLY A 474 14.34 17.45 11.31
C GLY A 474 15.50 18.42 11.03
N GLN A 475 15.43 19.63 11.61
CA GLN A 475 16.53 20.60 11.51
C GLN A 475 17.82 20.01 12.12
N LYS A 476 18.96 20.27 11.47
CA LYS A 476 20.29 19.93 12.00
C LYS A 476 20.44 20.54 13.40
N SER A 477 20.61 19.74 14.44
CA SER A 477 21.05 20.25 15.74
C SER A 477 22.50 20.68 15.65
N GLU A 478 22.92 21.68 16.44
CA GLU A 478 24.34 22.09 16.55
C GLU A 478 25.28 20.92 16.95
N ALA A 479 24.72 19.82 17.46
CA ALA A 479 25.44 18.60 17.80
C ALA A 479 25.65 17.62 16.61
N GLY A 480 25.22 17.99 15.39
CA GLY A 480 25.49 17.18 14.19
C GLY A 480 24.61 15.95 13.99
N ILE A 481 23.65 15.68 14.85
CA ILE A 481 22.76 14.54 14.74
C ILE A 481 21.58 14.93 13.85
N THR A 482 21.65 14.57 12.58
CA THR A 482 20.45 14.51 11.73
C THR A 482 19.64 13.32 12.19
N GLY A 483 18.39 13.52 12.60
CA GLY A 483 17.57 12.48 13.18
C GLY A 483 17.19 11.32 12.24
N PHE A 484 17.76 11.24 11.04
CA PHE A 484 17.49 10.19 10.05
C PHE A 484 18.77 9.56 9.52
N PRO A 485 18.79 8.24 9.33
CA PRO A 485 19.92 7.59 8.67
C PRO A 485 19.95 7.99 7.19
N VAL A 486 21.02 8.66 6.77
CA VAL A 486 21.30 8.94 5.36
C VAL A 486 22.43 8.05 4.86
N THR A 487 22.33 7.57 3.63
CA THR A 487 23.41 6.81 3.01
C THR A 487 24.61 7.72 2.70
N LYS A 488 25.83 7.14 2.65
CA LYS A 488 27.09 7.88 2.50
C LYS A 488 27.17 8.84 1.32
N ASN A 489 26.33 8.69 0.31
CA ASN A 489 26.31 9.50 -0.91
C ASN A 489 25.24 10.61 -0.89
N ALA A 490 24.50 10.78 0.20
CA ALA A 490 23.53 11.85 0.31
C ALA A 490 24.27 13.20 0.46
N THR A 491 24.06 14.10 -0.49
CA THR A 491 24.57 15.48 -0.39
C THR A 491 23.84 16.22 0.73
N GLU A 492 24.57 16.75 1.69
CA GLU A 492 24.00 17.54 2.78
C GLU A 492 23.46 18.88 2.27
N PRO A 493 22.16 19.09 2.27
CA PRO A 493 21.58 20.42 2.42
C PRO A 493 20.60 20.47 3.59
N PRO A 494 20.14 21.63 4.00
CA PRO A 494 19.05 21.78 4.94
C PRO A 494 17.73 21.45 4.20
N SER A 495 17.45 20.18 3.94
CA SER A 495 16.24 19.74 3.26
C SER A 495 15.21 19.22 4.25
N TYR A 496 13.94 19.51 3.98
CA TYR A 496 12.81 19.12 4.82
C TYR A 496 12.13 17.83 4.38
N ALA A 497 12.41 17.33 3.18
CA ALA A 497 11.83 16.08 2.69
C ALA A 497 12.92 15.07 2.34
N MET A 498 12.76 13.87 2.85
CA MET A 498 13.63 12.72 2.60
C MET A 498 12.86 11.61 1.95
N VAL A 499 13.50 10.90 1.06
CA VAL A 499 13.03 9.65 0.49
C VAL A 499 14.02 8.55 0.80
N GLY A 500 13.52 7.35 1.03
CA GLY A 500 14.39 6.21 1.24
C GLY A 500 13.67 4.89 1.06
N ARG A 501 14.44 3.83 1.22
CA ARG A 501 13.96 2.46 1.14
C ARG A 501 14.54 1.62 2.26
N LEU A 502 13.68 0.97 3.01
CA LEU A 502 14.04 -0.08 3.95
C LEU A 502 13.95 -1.42 3.22
N LEU A 503 15.01 -2.20 3.25
CA LEU A 503 15.03 -3.56 2.73
C LEU A 503 14.62 -4.51 3.84
N LEU A 504 13.62 -5.33 3.57
CA LEU A 504 13.17 -6.36 4.47
C LEU A 504 14.07 -7.59 4.30
N ASN A 505 15.05 -7.79 5.18
CA ASN A 505 16.06 -8.85 5.07
C ASN A 505 15.58 -10.25 5.43
N ALA A 506 14.41 -10.44 5.89
CA ALA A 506 13.64 -11.68 6.03
C ALA A 506 12.48 -11.49 7.00
N ILE A 507 11.28 -11.21 6.47
CA ILE A 507 10.18 -12.07 6.91
C ILE A 507 10.44 -13.33 6.10
N PRO A 508 10.58 -14.52 6.68
CA PRO A 508 10.56 -15.72 5.87
C PRO A 508 9.26 -15.61 5.06
N GLU A 509 9.36 -15.52 3.74
CA GLU A 509 8.17 -15.80 2.92
C GLU A 509 7.66 -17.10 3.48
N PRO A 510 6.35 -17.21 3.82
CA PRO A 510 5.83 -18.46 4.25
C PRO A 510 6.27 -19.47 3.21
N THR A 511 7.03 -20.46 3.65
CA THR A 511 7.59 -21.46 2.74
C THR A 511 6.45 -21.96 1.87
N LYS A 512 6.71 -22.42 0.66
CA LYS A 512 5.65 -23.03 -0.17
C LYS A 512 4.85 -24.05 0.66
N GLU A 513 5.52 -24.74 1.59
CA GLU A 513 4.88 -25.65 2.55
C GLU A 513 3.87 -24.97 3.47
N GLU A 514 4.19 -23.79 3.99
CA GLU A 514 3.26 -23.04 4.87
C GLU A 514 2.11 -22.41 4.09
N LEU A 515 2.39 -21.91 2.86
CA LEU A 515 1.35 -21.35 1.98
C LEU A 515 0.31 -22.37 1.55
N TYR A 516 0.73 -23.61 1.33
CA TYR A 516 -0.10 -24.67 0.75
C TYR A 516 -0.36 -25.84 1.70
N LYS A 517 -0.05 -25.71 3.00
CA LYS A 517 -0.21 -26.77 4.02
C LYS A 517 -1.63 -27.33 4.13
N ASP A 518 -2.64 -26.52 3.82
CA ASP A 518 -4.06 -26.87 3.89
C ASP A 518 -4.61 -27.33 2.53
N VAL A 519 -3.79 -27.41 1.49
CA VAL A 519 -4.20 -27.92 0.18
C VAL A 519 -4.26 -29.45 0.27
N THR A 520 -5.47 -29.98 0.13
CA THR A 520 -5.71 -31.42 0.07
C THR A 520 -6.11 -31.83 -1.34
N VAL A 521 -5.58 -32.96 -1.80
CA VAL A 521 -5.92 -33.56 -3.09
C VAL A 521 -6.63 -34.89 -2.81
N ALA A 522 -7.78 -35.10 -3.46
CA ALA A 522 -8.54 -36.31 -3.28
C ALA A 522 -7.72 -37.56 -3.67
N GLU A 523 -7.86 -38.65 -2.92
CA GLU A 523 -7.11 -39.90 -3.09
C GLU A 523 -7.18 -40.42 -4.53
N ALA A 524 -8.39 -40.42 -5.13
CA ALA A 524 -8.61 -40.85 -6.51
C ALA A 524 -7.85 -39.98 -7.53
N VAL A 525 -7.65 -38.66 -7.24
CA VAL A 525 -6.88 -37.75 -8.08
C VAL A 525 -5.39 -38.05 -7.95
N LEU A 526 -4.90 -38.30 -6.73
CA LEU A 526 -3.49 -38.70 -6.52
C LEU A 526 -3.19 -40.02 -7.27
N GLU A 527 -4.10 -40.97 -7.25
CA GLU A 527 -3.97 -42.26 -7.96
C GLU A 527 -3.86 -42.07 -9.49
N SER A 528 -4.56 -41.10 -10.06
CA SER A 528 -4.52 -40.82 -11.49
C SER A 528 -3.14 -40.36 -11.98
N TYR A 529 -2.30 -39.80 -11.07
CA TYR A 529 -0.96 -39.30 -11.38
C TYR A 529 0.14 -40.36 -11.33
N LEU A 530 -0.15 -41.55 -10.83
CA LEU A 530 0.83 -42.63 -10.70
C LEU A 530 1.19 -43.17 -12.08
N ALA A 531 2.43 -42.95 -12.48
CA ALA A 531 2.96 -43.41 -13.76
C ALA A 531 4.46 -43.19 -13.89
N LYS A 532 5.02 -43.66 -14.97
CA LYS A 532 6.34 -43.24 -15.45
C LYS A 532 6.17 -42.11 -16.47
N TYR A 533 7.06 -41.15 -16.39
CA TYR A 533 7.06 -39.97 -17.28
C TYR A 533 8.45 -39.84 -17.91
N GLU A 534 8.52 -39.79 -19.23
CA GLU A 534 9.78 -39.69 -19.95
C GLU A 534 10.24 -38.25 -20.03
N LEU A 535 11.31 -37.90 -19.31
CA LEU A 535 11.94 -36.59 -19.29
C LEU A 535 12.81 -36.37 -20.55
N SER A 536 13.51 -37.41 -20.98
CA SER A 536 14.30 -37.46 -22.22
C SER A 536 14.43 -38.92 -22.63
N PRO A 537 14.83 -39.23 -23.90
CA PRO A 537 14.97 -40.61 -24.35
C PRO A 537 15.78 -41.48 -23.37
N GLY A 538 15.09 -42.47 -22.77
CA GLY A 538 15.66 -43.39 -21.80
C GLY A 538 15.77 -42.90 -20.37
N MET A 539 15.33 -41.68 -20.08
CA MET A 539 15.29 -41.13 -18.72
C MET A 539 13.84 -41.03 -18.20
N LEU A 540 13.47 -41.94 -17.34
CA LEU A 540 12.13 -42.04 -16.78
C LEU A 540 12.07 -41.51 -15.35
N LEU A 541 11.15 -40.56 -15.09
CA LEU A 541 10.72 -40.18 -13.77
C LEU A 541 9.54 -41.06 -13.37
N THR A 542 9.51 -41.56 -12.14
CA THR A 542 8.39 -42.37 -11.67
C THR A 542 7.64 -41.65 -10.56
N VAL A 543 6.34 -41.43 -10.73
CA VAL A 543 5.48 -40.90 -9.68
C VAL A 543 4.79 -42.07 -8.99
N ILE A 544 5.04 -42.21 -7.68
CA ILE A 544 4.41 -43.22 -6.82
C ILE A 544 3.66 -42.53 -5.68
N LYS A 545 2.78 -43.27 -5.00
CA LYS A 545 2.07 -42.81 -3.82
C LYS A 545 2.59 -43.54 -2.57
N LYS A 546 2.85 -42.79 -1.51
CA LYS A 546 3.20 -43.31 -0.19
C LYS A 546 2.53 -42.45 0.87
N ASP A 547 1.80 -43.08 1.80
CA ASP A 547 1.09 -42.40 2.90
C ASP A 547 0.23 -41.20 2.41
N SER A 548 -0.60 -41.42 1.38
CA SER A 548 -1.45 -40.38 0.72
C SER A 548 -0.69 -39.16 0.19
N LYS A 549 0.60 -39.34 -0.17
CA LYS A 549 1.46 -38.31 -0.75
C LYS A 549 2.09 -38.82 -2.04
N LEU A 550 2.32 -37.90 -2.99
CA LEU A 550 3.07 -38.23 -4.18
C LEU A 550 4.57 -38.15 -3.92
N ILE A 551 5.27 -39.14 -4.39
CA ILE A 551 6.74 -39.22 -4.38
C ILE A 551 7.21 -39.28 -5.83
N LEU A 552 8.12 -38.39 -6.20
CA LEU A 552 8.81 -38.40 -7.47
C LEU A 552 10.13 -39.16 -7.31
N GLN A 553 10.26 -40.27 -8.00
CA GLN A 553 11.50 -41.06 -8.04
C GLN A 553 12.33 -40.63 -9.24
N ILE A 554 13.52 -40.10 -8.96
CA ILE A 554 14.46 -39.64 -9.98
C ILE A 554 15.59 -40.66 -10.06
N PRO A 555 15.90 -41.22 -11.24
CA PRO A 555 16.98 -42.18 -11.39
C PRO A 555 18.31 -41.64 -10.85
N ASN A 556 18.97 -42.44 -10.01
CA ASN A 556 20.26 -42.14 -9.34
C ASN A 556 20.22 -40.96 -8.34
N GLN A 557 19.04 -40.42 -7.97
CA GLN A 557 18.93 -39.30 -7.01
C GLN A 557 18.02 -39.60 -5.81
N GLY A 558 17.20 -40.66 -5.89
CA GLY A 558 16.31 -41.10 -4.81
C GLY A 558 14.92 -40.52 -4.89
N ASP A 559 14.19 -40.66 -3.79
CA ASP A 559 12.79 -40.29 -3.63
C ASP A 559 12.64 -38.84 -3.20
N VAL A 560 11.79 -38.09 -3.90
CA VAL A 560 11.51 -36.68 -3.63
C VAL A 560 10.02 -36.49 -3.37
N LEU A 561 9.66 -35.87 -2.23
CA LEU A 561 8.27 -35.59 -1.87
C LEU A 561 7.70 -34.45 -2.70
N LEU A 562 6.58 -34.69 -3.35
CA LEU A 562 5.78 -33.68 -4.04
C LEU A 562 4.67 -33.18 -3.10
N LEU A 563 4.66 -31.90 -2.81
CA LEU A 563 3.65 -31.23 -2.00
C LEU A 563 2.64 -30.50 -2.89
N PRO A 564 1.34 -30.61 -2.61
CA PRO A 564 0.32 -30.01 -3.47
C PRO A 564 0.28 -28.49 -3.32
N LYS A 565 0.20 -27.78 -4.44
CA LYS A 565 -0.10 -26.36 -4.57
C LYS A 565 -1.56 -26.14 -5.02
N SER A 566 -2.06 -27.08 -5.81
CA SER A 566 -3.46 -27.16 -6.26
C SER A 566 -3.83 -28.62 -6.51
N GLN A 567 -4.97 -28.89 -7.11
CA GLN A 567 -5.35 -30.25 -7.51
C GLN A 567 -4.37 -30.85 -8.52
N THR A 568 -3.78 -30.05 -9.40
CA THR A 568 -2.94 -30.52 -10.51
C THR A 568 -1.49 -30.04 -10.45
N VAL A 569 -1.16 -29.10 -9.56
CA VAL A 569 0.17 -28.52 -9.44
C VAL A 569 0.81 -28.90 -8.10
N PHE A 570 2.05 -29.36 -8.15
CA PHE A 570 2.84 -29.79 -6.99
C PHE A 570 4.23 -29.12 -7.02
N PHE A 571 4.89 -29.09 -5.88
CA PHE A 571 6.25 -28.57 -5.74
C PHE A 571 7.12 -29.46 -4.87
N ILE A 572 8.43 -29.35 -5.03
CA ILE A 572 9.41 -30.03 -4.18
C ILE A 572 9.75 -29.13 -2.99
N LYS A 573 9.71 -29.69 -1.78
CA LYS A 573 10.07 -28.98 -0.55
C LYS A 573 11.47 -28.35 -0.65
N GLY A 574 11.54 -27.03 -0.37
CA GLY A 574 12.81 -26.29 -0.42
C GLY A 574 13.39 -26.12 -1.81
N SER A 575 12.59 -26.31 -2.87
CA SER A 575 13.01 -26.17 -4.26
C SER A 575 12.16 -25.13 -5.01
N VAL A 576 12.74 -24.55 -6.05
CA VAL A 576 12.06 -23.64 -6.99
C VAL A 576 11.24 -24.40 -8.04
N TYR A 577 11.45 -25.71 -8.17
CA TYR A 577 10.76 -26.51 -9.19
C TYR A 577 9.31 -26.80 -8.83
N GLU A 578 8.44 -26.62 -9.81
CA GLU A 578 7.03 -27.01 -9.76
C GLU A 578 6.73 -28.05 -10.85
N PHE A 579 5.70 -28.85 -10.62
CA PHE A 579 5.25 -29.90 -11.53
C PHE A 579 3.75 -29.76 -11.72
N SER A 580 3.29 -29.67 -12.95
CA SER A 580 1.87 -29.71 -13.26
C SER A 580 1.52 -30.98 -14.01
N PHE A 581 0.42 -31.65 -13.62
CA PHE A 581 -0.12 -32.79 -14.35
C PHE A 581 -1.15 -32.29 -15.36
N ASN A 582 -0.92 -32.57 -16.64
CA ASN A 582 -1.79 -32.17 -17.73
C ASN A 582 -2.82 -33.28 -17.96
N VAL A 583 -4.09 -32.92 -17.83
CA VAL A 583 -5.21 -33.83 -17.99
C VAL A 583 -6.01 -33.45 -19.23
N ASP A 584 -6.52 -34.45 -19.94
CA ASP A 584 -7.44 -34.25 -21.06
C ASP A 584 -8.87 -33.91 -20.57
N ASP A 585 -9.78 -33.65 -21.50
CA ASP A 585 -11.19 -33.33 -21.23
C ASP A 585 -11.95 -34.45 -20.50
N ALA A 586 -11.44 -35.69 -20.54
CA ALA A 586 -11.98 -36.84 -19.85
C ALA A 586 -11.35 -37.06 -18.46
N GLY A 587 -10.41 -36.21 -18.04
CA GLY A 587 -9.71 -36.31 -16.77
C GLY A 587 -8.54 -37.32 -16.75
N LYS A 588 -8.12 -37.83 -17.92
CA LYS A 588 -6.96 -38.73 -18.05
C LYS A 588 -5.66 -37.91 -18.11
N VAL A 589 -4.68 -38.30 -17.33
CA VAL A 589 -3.36 -37.63 -17.30
C VAL A 589 -2.54 -38.05 -18.52
N GLU A 590 -2.19 -37.11 -19.34
CA GLU A 590 -1.39 -37.33 -20.57
C GLU A 590 0.10 -37.08 -20.39
N SER A 591 0.44 -36.08 -19.56
CA SER A 591 1.83 -35.69 -19.33
C SER A 591 1.99 -34.99 -17.98
N MET A 592 3.25 -34.82 -17.57
CA MET A 592 3.65 -33.97 -16.46
C MET A 592 4.61 -32.89 -17.00
N THR A 593 4.36 -31.63 -16.66
CA THR A 593 5.26 -30.54 -17.01
C THR A 593 6.09 -30.13 -15.80
N MET A 594 7.39 -30.08 -15.96
CA MET A 594 8.32 -29.53 -14.98
C MET A 594 8.58 -28.05 -15.31
N HIS A 595 8.36 -27.19 -14.33
CA HIS A 595 8.56 -25.74 -14.41
C HIS A 595 9.81 -25.35 -13.62
N PRO A 596 10.97 -25.13 -14.28
CA PRO A 596 12.17 -24.64 -13.62
C PRO A 596 12.11 -23.12 -13.39
N ASP A 597 12.76 -22.63 -12.36
CA ASP A 597 12.89 -21.18 -12.12
C ASP A 597 13.76 -20.55 -13.23
N GLY A 598 13.17 -19.64 -14.02
CA GLY A 598 13.86 -18.91 -15.08
C GLY A 598 14.31 -19.71 -16.30
N GLY A 599 13.81 -20.94 -16.49
CA GLY A 599 14.06 -21.80 -17.65
C GLY A 599 12.80 -22.10 -18.45
N ASP A 600 12.98 -22.79 -19.60
CA ASP A 600 11.85 -23.27 -20.41
C ASP A 600 11.18 -24.47 -19.73
N ASP A 601 9.86 -24.56 -19.81
CA ASP A 601 9.08 -25.70 -19.33
C ASP A 601 9.48 -27.00 -20.04
N VAL A 602 9.55 -28.09 -19.27
CA VAL A 602 9.92 -29.41 -19.79
C VAL A 602 8.73 -30.36 -19.68
N ILE A 603 8.19 -30.78 -20.82
CA ILE A 603 7.06 -31.69 -20.85
C ILE A 603 7.58 -33.14 -20.82
N CYS A 604 7.19 -33.89 -19.79
CA CYS A 604 7.47 -35.31 -19.60
C CYS A 604 6.24 -36.12 -20.04
N LYS A 605 6.32 -36.86 -21.10
CA LYS A 605 5.22 -37.68 -21.61
C LYS A 605 4.97 -38.87 -20.72
N ARG A 606 3.71 -39.16 -20.44
CA ARG A 606 3.31 -40.39 -19.74
C ARG A 606 3.65 -41.62 -20.57
N VAL A 607 4.28 -42.59 -19.91
CA VAL A 607 4.59 -43.87 -20.53
C VAL A 607 3.50 -44.86 -20.11
N GLU A 608 2.75 -45.39 -21.08
CA GLU A 608 1.75 -46.44 -20.81
C GLU A 608 2.50 -47.73 -20.42
N GLN A 609 2.05 -48.40 -19.36
CA GLN A 609 2.56 -49.72 -19.05
C GLN A 609 1.99 -50.71 -20.08
N GLU A 610 2.84 -51.43 -20.81
CA GLU A 610 2.47 -52.59 -21.63
C GLU A 610 1.95 -53.74 -20.74
#